data_97121399e88139817cff073b24bcd238
#
_entry.id   97121399e88139817cff073b24bcd238
#
_cell.length_a   1.000
_cell.length_b   1.000
_cell.length_c   1.000
_cell.angle_alpha   90.00
_cell.angle_beta   90.00
_cell.angle_gamma   90.00
#
_symmetry.space_group_name_H-M   'P 1'
#
loop_
_entity.id
_entity.type
_entity.pdbx_description
1 polymer ?
#
loop_
_entity_poly.entity_id
_entity_poly.type
_entity_poly.pdbx_seq_one_letter_code
_entity_poly.pdbx_strand_id
1 'polypeptide(L)'
;MEDTNKIEVVVASEEHVKYVDEILDTINRAAKVRGTGIAKRSPEYVKQKMLERKAVVALCNGEFAGFSYIESWSNKEFVANSGLIVADKFRGLGLATRIKRRIFKLSREMYPDAKIFSLTTGAAVMKMNFELGYRPVTFDQLTTDPAFWKGCESCVNFDILQRNGGHKCLCVGLLYDPKETQYHRYSLNTDIDSED
;
A
#
# COMPACT_ATOMS: atom_id res chain seq x y z
N MET A 1 34.15 5.53 -12.38
CA MET A 1 33.05 6.50 -12.20
C MET A 1 31.86 5.70 -11.70
N GLU A 2 31.51 5.84 -10.42
CA GLU A 2 30.29 5.25 -9.90
C GLU A 2 29.12 5.95 -10.57
N ASP A 3 28.41 5.21 -11.40
CA ASP A 3 27.15 5.63 -12.01
C ASP A 3 26.11 5.67 -10.86
N THR A 4 26.09 6.76 -10.13
CA THR A 4 25.15 6.93 -9.02
C THR A 4 23.76 7.07 -9.60
N ASN A 5 23.00 5.98 -9.59
CA ASN A 5 21.59 5.98 -10.00
C ASN A 5 20.82 7.06 -9.26
N LYS A 6 20.42 8.11 -9.96
CA LYS A 6 19.57 9.17 -9.38
C LYS A 6 18.17 8.62 -9.18
N ILE A 7 17.87 8.26 -7.94
CA ILE A 7 16.57 7.71 -7.55
C ILE A 7 15.71 8.83 -6.93
N GLU A 8 14.55 9.08 -7.52
CA GLU A 8 13.54 10.02 -7.06
C GLU A 8 12.26 9.26 -6.68
N VAL A 9 11.65 9.62 -5.55
CA VAL A 9 10.34 9.09 -5.10
C VAL A 9 9.46 10.27 -4.76
N VAL A 10 8.54 10.58 -5.65
CA VAL A 10 7.76 11.82 -5.63
C VAL A 10 6.26 11.57 -5.67
N VAL A 11 5.47 12.55 -5.24
CA VAL A 11 4.02 12.53 -5.46
C VAL A 11 3.76 12.72 -6.95
N ALA A 12 2.99 11.80 -7.52
CA ALA A 12 2.67 11.84 -8.93
C ALA A 12 1.81 13.07 -9.28
N SER A 13 2.00 13.57 -10.49
CA SER A 13 1.32 14.72 -11.06
C SER A 13 1.07 14.50 -12.56
N GLU A 14 0.59 15.50 -13.26
CA GLU A 14 0.32 15.44 -14.70
C GLU A 14 1.56 15.04 -15.53
N GLU A 15 2.74 15.50 -15.16
CA GLU A 15 4.01 15.17 -15.85
C GLU A 15 4.36 13.67 -15.83
N HIS A 16 3.79 12.91 -14.88
CA HIS A 16 4.02 11.48 -14.71
C HIS A 16 3.00 10.61 -15.46
N VAL A 17 1.94 11.20 -16.04
CA VAL A 17 0.89 10.45 -16.77
C VAL A 17 1.46 9.65 -17.94
N LYS A 18 2.57 10.10 -18.52
CA LYS A 18 3.30 9.37 -19.57
C LYS A 18 3.74 7.95 -19.18
N TYR A 19 3.81 7.62 -17.87
CA TYR A 19 4.21 6.30 -17.38
C TYR A 19 3.02 5.35 -17.15
N VAL A 20 1.78 5.74 -17.46
CA VAL A 20 0.58 4.94 -17.16
C VAL A 20 0.65 3.54 -17.77
N ASP A 21 1.08 3.43 -19.02
CA ASP A 21 1.18 2.13 -19.71
C ASP A 21 2.23 1.23 -19.05
N GLU A 22 3.40 1.76 -18.70
CA GLU A 22 4.46 1.02 -18.00
C GLU A 22 4.02 0.57 -16.59
N ILE A 23 3.23 1.39 -15.89
CA ILE A 23 2.64 1.05 -14.60
C ILE A 23 1.70 -0.13 -14.75
N LEU A 24 0.78 -0.09 -15.72
CA LEU A 24 -0.18 -1.15 -15.95
C LEU A 24 0.48 -2.45 -16.37
N ASP A 25 1.46 -2.39 -17.25
CA ASP A 25 2.24 -3.56 -17.65
C ASP A 25 2.97 -4.18 -16.46
N THR A 26 3.55 -3.35 -15.59
CA THR A 26 4.24 -3.82 -14.39
C THR A 26 3.27 -4.45 -13.38
N ILE A 27 2.08 -3.86 -13.19
CA ILE A 27 1.00 -4.44 -12.37
C ILE A 27 0.59 -5.80 -12.91
N ASN A 28 0.34 -5.91 -14.22
CA ASN A 28 -0.11 -7.13 -14.86
C ASN A 28 0.94 -8.26 -14.78
N ARG A 29 2.22 -7.94 -14.98
CA ARG A 29 3.33 -8.89 -14.81
C ARG A 29 3.44 -9.37 -13.36
N ALA A 30 3.38 -8.43 -12.40
CA ALA A 30 3.44 -8.77 -10.98
C ALA A 30 2.29 -9.66 -10.53
N ALA A 31 1.08 -9.44 -11.05
CA ALA A 31 -0.10 -10.29 -10.77
C ALA A 31 0.10 -11.72 -11.26
N LYS A 32 0.61 -11.89 -12.49
CA LYS A 32 0.89 -13.22 -13.06
C LYS A 32 1.92 -13.99 -12.25
N VAL A 33 3.02 -13.35 -11.85
CA VAL A 33 4.12 -13.99 -11.11
C VAL A 33 3.69 -14.40 -9.69
N ARG A 34 2.89 -13.56 -9.02
CA ARG A 34 2.50 -13.82 -7.64
C ARG A 34 1.34 -14.81 -7.50
N GLY A 35 0.57 -15.06 -8.57
CA GLY A 35 -0.65 -15.88 -8.49
C GLY A 35 -1.70 -15.32 -7.53
N THR A 36 -1.56 -14.08 -7.09
CA THR A 36 -2.48 -13.40 -6.18
C THR A 36 -3.19 -12.28 -6.94
N GLY A 37 -4.48 -12.11 -6.67
CA GLY A 37 -5.30 -11.13 -7.37
C GLY A 37 -4.90 -9.71 -7.05
N ILE A 38 -3.99 -9.16 -7.85
CA ILE A 38 -3.92 -7.72 -7.97
C ILE A 38 -5.09 -7.33 -8.87
N ALA A 39 -6.06 -6.60 -8.33
CA ALA A 39 -7.22 -6.17 -9.10
C ALA A 39 -6.77 -5.39 -10.35
N LYS A 40 -7.37 -5.71 -11.50
CA LYS A 40 -7.11 -5.01 -12.76
C LYS A 40 -7.45 -3.54 -12.60
N ARG A 41 -6.65 -2.67 -13.21
CA ARG A 41 -6.86 -1.21 -13.23
C ARG A 41 -6.94 -0.74 -14.67
N SER A 42 -7.82 0.24 -14.94
CA SER A 42 -7.85 0.91 -16.24
C SER A 42 -6.81 2.03 -16.30
N PRO A 43 -6.39 2.43 -17.50
CA PRO A 43 -5.51 3.58 -17.69
C PRO A 43 -6.09 4.86 -17.09
N GLU A 44 -7.39 5.10 -17.27
CA GLU A 44 -8.12 6.25 -16.76
C GLU A 44 -8.07 6.30 -15.24
N TYR A 45 -8.24 5.15 -14.58
CA TYR A 45 -8.19 5.04 -13.13
C TYR A 45 -6.81 5.42 -12.58
N VAL A 46 -5.74 4.88 -13.17
CA VAL A 46 -4.36 5.20 -12.74
C VAL A 46 -4.04 6.66 -13.00
N LYS A 47 -4.41 7.19 -14.18
CA LYS A 47 -4.26 8.59 -14.54
C LYS A 47 -4.98 9.51 -13.54
N GLN A 48 -6.21 9.19 -13.18
CA GLN A 48 -6.98 9.96 -12.19
C GLN A 48 -6.25 10.04 -10.85
N LYS A 49 -5.71 8.91 -10.34
CA LYS A 49 -4.93 8.90 -9.08
C LYS A 49 -3.72 9.83 -9.13
N MET A 50 -3.07 9.93 -10.27
CA MET A 50 -1.93 10.86 -10.46
C MET A 50 -2.38 12.32 -10.49
N LEU A 51 -3.41 12.65 -11.26
CA LEU A 51 -3.96 14.01 -11.37
C LEU A 51 -4.51 14.51 -10.04
N GLU A 52 -5.13 13.63 -9.25
CA GLU A 52 -5.59 13.93 -7.88
C GLU A 52 -4.46 13.98 -6.85
N ARG A 53 -3.20 13.76 -7.27
CA ARG A 53 -2.02 13.69 -6.39
C ARG A 53 -2.13 12.64 -5.29
N LYS A 54 -2.90 11.58 -5.52
CA LYS A 54 -3.12 10.43 -4.65
C LYS A 54 -2.22 9.24 -4.99
N ALA A 55 -1.13 9.48 -5.68
CA ALA A 55 -0.18 8.45 -6.08
C ALA A 55 1.26 8.90 -5.84
N VAL A 56 2.14 7.93 -5.72
CA VAL A 56 3.59 8.11 -5.64
C VAL A 56 4.24 7.34 -6.78
N VAL A 57 5.15 7.97 -7.48
CA VAL A 57 5.97 7.37 -8.52
C VAL A 57 7.44 7.40 -8.11
N ALA A 58 8.14 6.31 -8.37
CA ALA A 58 9.59 6.23 -8.27
C ALA A 58 10.20 6.25 -9.66
N LEU A 59 11.23 7.06 -9.82
CA LEU A 59 12.01 7.18 -11.04
C LEU A 59 13.47 6.85 -10.75
N CYS A 60 14.14 6.22 -11.70
CA CYS A 60 15.58 6.00 -11.69
C CYS A 60 16.16 6.57 -12.98
N ASN A 61 16.97 7.62 -12.88
CA ASN A 61 17.50 8.35 -14.05
C ASN A 61 16.41 8.80 -15.03
N GLY A 62 15.24 9.19 -14.53
CA GLY A 62 14.08 9.61 -15.32
C GLY A 62 13.24 8.46 -15.90
N GLU A 63 13.63 7.19 -15.70
CA GLU A 63 12.84 6.03 -16.10
C GLU A 63 11.89 5.59 -14.99
N PHE A 64 10.73 5.05 -15.36
CA PHE A 64 9.78 4.49 -14.41
C PHE A 64 10.40 3.32 -13.63
N ALA A 65 10.38 3.42 -12.31
CA ALA A 65 10.96 2.42 -11.41
C ALA A 65 9.95 1.80 -10.42
N GLY A 66 8.85 2.49 -10.11
CA GLY A 66 7.84 1.94 -9.23
C GLY A 66 6.68 2.89 -8.96
N PHE A 67 5.61 2.36 -8.33
CA PHE A 67 4.35 3.08 -8.14
C PHE A 67 3.59 2.58 -6.93
N SER A 68 2.76 3.44 -6.36
CA SER A 68 1.72 3.12 -5.39
C SER A 68 0.70 4.24 -5.34
N TYR A 69 -0.53 3.96 -4.91
CA TYR A 69 -1.59 4.97 -4.84
C TYR A 69 -2.49 4.79 -3.61
N ILE A 70 -3.26 5.83 -3.31
CA ILE A 70 -4.18 5.91 -2.18
C ILE A 70 -5.60 5.64 -2.65
N GLU A 71 -6.32 4.80 -1.91
CA GLU A 71 -7.76 4.65 -1.97
C GLU A 71 -8.38 5.01 -0.62
N SER A 72 -9.57 5.57 -0.63
CA SER A 72 -10.31 5.90 0.58
C SER A 72 -11.69 5.25 0.55
N TRP A 73 -12.13 4.77 1.71
CA TRP A 73 -13.33 3.98 1.92
C TRP A 73 -14.13 4.50 3.11
N SER A 74 -15.41 4.14 3.20
CA SER A 74 -16.25 4.50 4.33
C SER A 74 -16.18 6.02 4.65
N ASN A 75 -16.44 6.84 3.64
CA ASN A 75 -16.39 8.31 3.76
C ASN A 75 -15.05 8.84 4.31
N LYS A 76 -13.93 8.27 3.86
CA LYS A 76 -12.54 8.61 4.26
C LYS A 76 -12.16 8.21 5.69
N GLU A 77 -12.95 7.40 6.37
CA GLU A 77 -12.57 6.82 7.66
C GLU A 77 -11.41 5.83 7.51
N PHE A 78 -11.39 5.10 6.39
CA PHE A 78 -10.37 4.13 6.05
C PHE A 78 -9.62 4.51 4.78
N VAL A 79 -8.32 4.30 4.80
CA VAL A 79 -7.41 4.52 3.66
C VAL A 79 -6.61 3.26 3.40
N ALA A 80 -6.50 2.88 2.14
CA ALA A 80 -5.63 1.80 1.69
C ALA A 80 -4.48 2.34 0.85
N ASN A 81 -3.26 1.82 1.07
CA ASN A 81 -2.13 2.02 0.16
C ASN A 81 -2.07 0.83 -0.80
N SER A 82 -2.51 1.06 -2.02
CA SER A 82 -2.71 0.03 -3.04
C SER A 82 -1.66 0.10 -4.15
N GLY A 83 -1.53 -1.01 -4.92
CA GLY A 83 -0.74 -1.04 -6.14
C GLY A 83 0.76 -0.84 -5.95
N LEU A 84 1.33 -1.26 -4.80
CA LEU A 84 2.78 -1.19 -4.58
C LEU A 84 3.51 -2.13 -5.53
N ILE A 85 4.19 -1.56 -6.50
CA ILE A 85 4.99 -2.27 -7.52
C ILE A 85 6.36 -1.62 -7.70
N VAL A 86 7.32 -2.43 -8.09
CA VAL A 86 8.65 -2.02 -8.53
C VAL A 86 8.96 -2.73 -9.83
N ALA A 87 9.42 -1.98 -10.83
CA ALA A 87 9.82 -2.54 -12.13
C ALA A 87 11.00 -3.52 -11.94
N ASP A 88 10.98 -4.62 -12.69
CA ASP A 88 11.87 -5.77 -12.45
C ASP A 88 13.36 -5.39 -12.43
N LYS A 89 13.77 -4.53 -13.35
CA LYS A 89 15.17 -4.07 -13.47
C LYS A 89 15.66 -3.22 -12.30
N PHE A 90 14.75 -2.69 -11.47
CA PHE A 90 15.07 -1.85 -10.32
C PHE A 90 14.81 -2.53 -8.98
N ARG A 91 14.55 -3.83 -8.97
CA ARG A 91 14.43 -4.61 -7.73
C ARG A 91 15.78 -4.70 -7.02
N GLY A 92 15.73 -4.90 -5.69
CA GLY A 92 16.94 -4.96 -4.87
C GLY A 92 17.50 -3.62 -4.43
N LEU A 93 17.01 -2.49 -4.96
CA LEU A 93 17.46 -1.13 -4.64
C LEU A 93 16.70 -0.47 -3.46
N GLY A 94 15.90 -1.24 -2.71
CA GLY A 94 15.13 -0.71 -1.58
C GLY A 94 13.95 0.17 -1.97
N LEU A 95 13.59 0.25 -3.26
CA LEU A 95 12.54 1.15 -3.77
C LEU A 95 11.17 0.87 -3.19
N ALA A 96 10.79 -0.39 -3.00
CA ALA A 96 9.51 -0.75 -2.40
C ALA A 96 9.32 -0.10 -1.03
N THR A 97 10.35 -0.12 -0.18
CA THR A 97 10.33 0.51 1.14
C THR A 97 10.24 2.03 1.04
N ARG A 98 10.98 2.65 0.12
CA ARG A 98 10.94 4.11 -0.09
C ARG A 98 9.56 4.56 -0.59
N ILE A 99 8.97 3.86 -1.57
CA ILE A 99 7.63 4.13 -2.07
C ILE A 99 6.60 3.95 -0.96
N LYS A 100 6.68 2.84 -0.20
CA LYS A 100 5.75 2.57 0.90
C LYS A 100 5.80 3.64 1.98
N ARG A 101 6.97 4.10 2.38
CA ARG A 101 7.13 5.20 3.35
C ARG A 101 6.56 6.51 2.81
N ARG A 102 6.79 6.82 1.53
CA ARG A 102 6.29 8.06 0.93
C ARG A 102 4.76 8.07 0.77
N ILE A 103 4.17 6.96 0.32
CA ILE A 103 2.70 6.86 0.18
C ILE A 103 2.01 6.85 1.55
N PHE A 104 2.62 6.22 2.56
CA PHE A 104 2.12 6.26 3.93
C PHE A 104 2.13 7.69 4.47
N LYS A 105 3.24 8.41 4.30
CA LYS A 105 3.34 9.82 4.70
C LYS A 105 2.29 10.67 3.99
N LEU A 106 2.12 10.51 2.67
CA LEU A 106 1.10 11.20 1.90
C LEU A 106 -0.31 10.90 2.41
N SER A 107 -0.60 9.64 2.76
CA SER A 107 -1.88 9.25 3.35
C SER A 107 -2.13 9.97 4.68
N ARG A 108 -1.12 10.10 5.52
CA ARG A 108 -1.21 10.84 6.80
C ARG A 108 -1.40 12.34 6.59
N GLU A 109 -0.77 12.92 5.56
CA GLU A 109 -0.90 14.33 5.19
C GLU A 109 -2.33 14.64 4.70
N MET A 110 -2.88 13.76 3.83
CA MET A 110 -4.20 13.97 3.21
C MET A 110 -5.38 13.56 4.11
N TYR A 111 -5.18 12.57 4.97
CA TYR A 111 -6.21 11.95 5.80
C TYR A 111 -5.69 11.74 7.24
N PRO A 112 -5.47 12.82 8.01
CA PRO A 112 -4.78 12.74 9.30
C PRO A 112 -5.50 11.87 10.35
N ASP A 113 -6.82 11.77 10.29
CA ASP A 113 -7.62 11.00 11.24
C ASP A 113 -8.00 9.61 10.76
N ALA A 114 -7.72 9.29 9.49
CA ALA A 114 -8.10 8.02 8.90
C ALA A 114 -7.23 6.87 9.41
N LYS A 115 -7.85 5.71 9.57
CA LYS A 115 -7.16 4.44 9.74
C LYS A 115 -6.56 4.00 8.40
N ILE A 116 -5.30 3.59 8.40
CA ILE A 116 -4.66 3.11 7.17
C ILE A 116 -4.52 1.60 7.26
N PHE A 117 -5.03 0.88 6.27
CA PHE A 117 -5.04 -0.57 6.28
C PHE A 117 -4.39 -1.21 5.05
N SER A 118 -4.09 -2.48 5.16
CA SER A 118 -3.52 -3.29 4.09
C SER A 118 -4.00 -4.74 4.22
N LEU A 119 -4.28 -5.38 3.09
CA LEU A 119 -4.45 -6.82 2.97
C LEU A 119 -3.30 -7.37 2.13
N THR A 120 -2.57 -8.35 2.66
CA THR A 120 -1.43 -8.92 1.95
C THR A 120 -1.15 -10.37 2.33
N THR A 121 -0.65 -11.15 1.37
CA THR A 121 -0.05 -12.48 1.60
C THR A 121 1.48 -12.40 1.65
N GLY A 122 2.08 -11.23 1.35
CA GLY A 122 3.51 -11.07 1.18
C GLY A 122 4.25 -10.70 2.47
N ALA A 123 5.17 -11.56 2.94
CA ALA A 123 5.97 -11.31 4.15
C ALA A 123 6.77 -9.98 4.08
N ALA A 124 7.30 -9.63 2.91
CA ALA A 124 8.02 -8.37 2.73
C ALA A 124 7.13 -7.15 2.93
N VAL A 125 5.87 -7.21 2.47
CA VAL A 125 4.89 -6.13 2.67
C VAL A 125 4.46 -6.06 4.14
N MET A 126 4.27 -7.20 4.79
CA MET A 126 3.98 -7.26 6.24
C MET A 126 5.09 -6.59 7.04
N LYS A 127 6.36 -6.93 6.76
CA LYS A 127 7.51 -6.32 7.44
C LYS A 127 7.52 -4.80 7.29
N MET A 128 7.35 -4.27 6.06
CA MET A 128 7.29 -2.82 5.82
C MET A 128 6.14 -2.15 6.58
N ASN A 129 4.98 -2.81 6.67
CA ASN A 129 3.84 -2.30 7.42
C ASN A 129 4.12 -2.27 8.94
N PHE A 130 4.73 -3.32 9.51
CA PHE A 130 5.11 -3.32 10.93
C PHE A 130 6.09 -2.20 11.26
N GLU A 131 7.08 -1.95 10.40
CA GLU A 131 8.03 -0.82 10.56
C GLU A 131 7.34 0.55 10.54
N LEU A 132 6.16 0.65 9.94
CA LEU A 132 5.33 1.86 9.89
C LEU A 132 4.29 1.94 11.03
N GLY A 133 4.27 0.95 11.92
CA GLY A 133 3.38 0.92 13.08
C GLY A 133 2.00 0.28 12.82
N TYR A 134 1.85 -0.47 11.73
CA TYR A 134 0.65 -1.29 11.55
C TYR A 134 0.69 -2.50 12.49
N ARG A 135 -0.48 -2.92 12.95
CA ARG A 135 -0.66 -4.18 13.69
C ARG A 135 -1.53 -5.16 12.90
N PRO A 136 -1.37 -6.48 13.09
CA PRO A 136 -2.30 -7.46 12.52
C PRO A 136 -3.67 -7.32 13.18
N VAL A 137 -4.71 -7.47 12.36
CA VAL A 137 -6.12 -7.37 12.76
C VAL A 137 -6.97 -8.41 12.06
N THR A 138 -8.12 -8.72 12.64
CA THR A 138 -9.17 -9.47 11.97
C THR A 138 -9.90 -8.60 10.94
N PHE A 139 -10.57 -9.20 9.98
CA PHE A 139 -11.20 -8.44 8.87
C PHE A 139 -12.37 -7.57 9.31
N ASP A 140 -13.01 -7.91 10.42
CA ASP A 140 -14.07 -7.12 11.04
C ASP A 140 -13.59 -5.75 11.61
N GLN A 141 -12.28 -5.60 11.83
CA GLN A 141 -11.67 -4.32 12.21
C GLN A 141 -11.29 -3.44 11.01
N LEU A 142 -11.43 -3.95 9.80
CA LEU A 142 -11.20 -3.21 8.55
C LEU A 142 -12.49 -2.50 8.10
N THR A 143 -12.41 -1.82 6.95
CA THR A 143 -13.59 -1.17 6.36
C THR A 143 -14.71 -2.17 6.09
N THR A 144 -15.94 -1.79 6.37
CA THR A 144 -17.15 -2.55 6.00
C THR A 144 -17.71 -2.14 4.63
N ASP A 145 -17.03 -1.24 3.92
CA ASP A 145 -17.46 -0.74 2.62
C ASP A 145 -17.53 -1.88 1.58
N PRO A 146 -18.72 -2.18 1.03
CA PRO A 146 -18.87 -3.27 0.06
C PRO A 146 -18.03 -3.08 -1.19
N ALA A 147 -17.75 -1.83 -1.59
CA ALA A 147 -16.94 -1.53 -2.77
C ALA A 147 -15.48 -1.99 -2.60
N PHE A 148 -14.95 -1.96 -1.37
CA PHE A 148 -13.64 -2.54 -1.07
C PHE A 148 -13.64 -4.06 -1.27
N TRP A 149 -14.59 -4.76 -0.63
CA TRP A 149 -14.66 -6.22 -0.65
C TRP A 149 -14.98 -6.79 -2.02
N LYS A 150 -15.73 -6.03 -2.84
CA LYS A 150 -15.96 -6.37 -4.25
C LYS A 150 -14.64 -6.49 -5.04
N GLY A 151 -13.61 -5.74 -4.68
CA GLY A 151 -12.28 -5.88 -5.26
C GLY A 151 -11.65 -7.27 -5.08
N CYS A 152 -12.07 -8.02 -4.07
CA CYS A 152 -11.60 -9.39 -3.83
C CYS A 152 -12.22 -10.43 -4.80
N GLU A 153 -13.31 -10.11 -5.49
CA GLU A 153 -13.98 -11.03 -6.43
C GLU A 153 -13.07 -11.46 -7.59
N SER A 154 -12.11 -10.62 -7.97
CA SER A 154 -11.11 -10.93 -9.00
C SER A 154 -9.91 -11.71 -8.50
N CYS A 155 -9.84 -12.02 -7.20
CA CYS A 155 -8.73 -12.73 -6.58
C CYS A 155 -8.88 -14.24 -6.72
N VAL A 156 -7.78 -14.95 -7.02
CA VAL A 156 -7.73 -16.43 -7.08
C VAL A 156 -8.11 -17.09 -5.76
N ASN A 157 -8.03 -16.38 -4.64
CA ASN A 157 -8.37 -16.86 -3.30
C ASN A 157 -9.78 -16.43 -2.85
N PHE A 158 -10.62 -15.93 -3.75
CA PHE A 158 -11.93 -15.39 -3.39
C PHE A 158 -12.86 -16.48 -2.79
N ASP A 159 -12.75 -17.71 -3.30
CA ASP A 159 -13.47 -18.86 -2.76
C ASP A 159 -13.18 -19.10 -1.27
N ILE A 160 -11.95 -18.84 -0.82
CA ILE A 160 -11.57 -18.97 0.60
C ILE A 160 -12.28 -17.90 1.42
N LEU A 161 -12.32 -16.66 0.93
CA LEU A 161 -13.04 -15.57 1.59
C LEU A 161 -14.53 -15.89 1.70
N GLN A 162 -15.16 -16.36 0.62
CA GLN A 162 -16.57 -16.73 0.60
C GLN A 162 -16.89 -17.86 1.59
N ARG A 163 -16.11 -18.94 1.58
CA ARG A 163 -16.31 -20.09 2.48
C ARG A 163 -16.20 -19.71 3.96
N ASN A 164 -15.48 -18.64 4.27
CA ASN A 164 -15.33 -18.13 5.63
C ASN A 164 -16.26 -16.94 5.94
N GLY A 165 -17.32 -16.75 5.14
CA GLY A 165 -18.31 -15.70 5.38
C GLY A 165 -17.77 -14.28 5.32
N GLY A 166 -16.66 -14.06 4.58
CA GLY A 166 -16.02 -12.76 4.49
C GLY A 166 -15.07 -12.41 5.63
N HIS A 167 -14.93 -13.27 6.64
CA HIS A 167 -14.18 -12.94 7.87
C HIS A 167 -12.68 -13.24 7.80
N LYS A 168 -12.23 -14.08 6.87
CA LYS A 168 -10.81 -14.43 6.71
C LYS A 168 -10.49 -15.03 5.33
N CYS A 169 -9.23 -14.87 4.95
CA CYS A 169 -8.66 -15.36 3.71
C CYS A 169 -7.18 -15.73 3.97
N LEU A 170 -6.40 -16.00 2.92
CA LEU A 170 -4.94 -16.14 3.03
C LEU A 170 -4.22 -14.82 3.29
N CYS A 171 -4.88 -13.69 3.05
CA CYS A 171 -4.33 -12.39 3.39
C CYS A 171 -4.33 -12.15 4.89
N VAL A 172 -3.29 -11.48 5.37
CA VAL A 172 -3.27 -10.88 6.71
C VAL A 172 -3.80 -9.47 6.63
N GLY A 173 -4.78 -9.14 7.48
CA GLY A 173 -5.26 -7.78 7.68
C GLY A 173 -4.27 -7.02 8.57
N LEU A 174 -3.88 -5.85 8.16
CA LEU A 174 -2.95 -4.97 8.89
C LEU A 174 -3.57 -3.58 8.98
N LEU A 175 -3.55 -2.99 10.17
CA LEU A 175 -4.16 -1.70 10.46
C LEU A 175 -3.20 -0.77 11.20
N TYR A 176 -3.09 0.45 10.73
CA TYR A 176 -2.53 1.58 11.45
C TYR A 176 -3.68 2.49 11.89
N ASP A 177 -3.85 2.64 13.21
CA ASP A 177 -4.79 3.60 13.78
C ASP A 177 -4.02 4.77 14.40
N PRO A 178 -4.20 6.01 13.93
CA PRO A 178 -3.48 7.16 14.48
C PRO A 178 -3.79 7.42 15.95
N LYS A 179 -4.95 6.99 16.44
CA LYS A 179 -5.37 7.16 17.83
C LYS A 179 -4.70 6.14 18.75
N GLU A 180 -4.61 4.86 18.32
CA GLU A 180 -3.97 3.80 19.10
C GLU A 180 -2.45 3.97 19.22
N THR A 181 -1.79 4.44 18.14
CA THR A 181 -0.33 4.58 18.12
C THR A 181 0.18 5.61 19.14
N GLN A 182 -0.65 6.55 19.56
CA GLN A 182 -0.30 7.50 20.63
C GLN A 182 -0.29 6.80 22.00
N TYR A 183 -1.17 5.86 22.27
CA TYR A 183 -1.24 5.13 23.54
C TYR A 183 -0.06 4.18 23.72
N HIS A 184 0.35 3.44 22.69
CA HIS A 184 1.48 2.51 22.78
C HIS A 184 2.83 3.19 23.01
N ARG A 185 3.04 4.42 22.56
CA ARG A 185 4.26 5.18 22.87
C ARG A 185 4.37 5.57 24.33
N TYR A 186 3.25 5.79 25.00
CA TYR A 186 3.23 6.12 26.43
C TYR A 186 3.40 4.89 27.32
N SER A 187 2.85 3.72 26.95
CA SER A 187 2.97 2.51 27.75
C SER A 187 4.37 1.89 27.71
N LEU A 188 5.09 1.97 26.58
CA LEU A 188 6.47 1.47 26.48
C LEU A 188 7.50 2.31 27.26
N ASN A 189 7.17 3.57 27.57
CA ASN A 189 8.06 4.43 28.37
C ASN A 189 7.79 4.35 29.88
N THR A 190 6.72 3.71 30.33
CA THR A 190 6.37 3.58 31.74
C THR A 190 6.81 2.26 32.36
N ASP A 191 7.14 1.24 31.56
CA ASP A 191 7.51 -0.09 32.05
C ASP A 191 9.04 -0.30 32.20
N ILE A 192 9.87 0.68 31.82
CA ILE A 192 11.33 0.56 31.89
C ILE A 192 11.91 1.18 33.18
N ASP A 193 11.15 1.99 33.92
CA ASP A 193 11.63 2.70 35.12
C ASP A 193 11.17 2.09 36.44
N SER A 194 10.69 0.85 36.48
CA SER A 194 10.18 0.22 37.71
C SER A 194 10.97 -1.01 38.19
N GLU A 195 12.22 -1.20 37.78
CA GLU A 195 13.14 -2.18 38.38
C GLU A 195 14.46 -1.48 38.77
N ASP A 196 14.45 -0.90 39.97
CA ASP A 196 15.63 -0.70 40.85
C ASP A 196 15.25 -1.02 42.28
#